data_fde21afa2ec69b35a434464e4f25166f
#
_entry.id   fde21afa2ec69b35a434464e4f25166f
#
_cell.length_a   1.000
_cell.length_b   1.000
_cell.length_c   1.000
_cell.angle_alpha   90.00
_cell.angle_beta   90.00
_cell.angle_gamma   90.00
#
_symmetry.space_group_name_H-M   'P 1'
#
loop_
_entity.id
_entity.type
_entity.pdbx_description
1 polymer ?
#
loop_
_entity_poly.entity_id
_entity_poly.type
_entity_poly.pdbx_seq_one_letter_code
_entity_poly.pdbx_strand_id
1 'polypeptide(L)'
;MSLSTSDVISRFDSLEDALKSVFPKVDPRSVVGLILHEKKEKNPLYTLETVIKPGQNTDAIKEVILRVTGMVPGFYLSGTKIVVTHKLSLELLKRINDLDYVVSLKAAPYSAAGSSDF
;
A
#
# COMPACT_ATOMS: atom_id res chain seq x y z
N MET A 1 31.46 18.13 2.13
CA MET A 1 30.56 18.74 1.13
C MET A 1 29.19 18.95 1.76
N SER A 2 28.65 20.16 1.68
CA SER A 2 27.34 20.45 2.21
C SER A 2 26.30 20.42 1.10
N LEU A 3 25.13 19.88 1.41
CA LEU A 3 23.99 19.89 0.50
C LEU A 3 23.14 21.13 0.74
N SER A 4 22.55 21.63 -0.32
CA SER A 4 21.63 22.77 -0.26
C SER A 4 20.18 22.31 -0.24
N THR A 5 19.24 23.23 0.00
CA THR A 5 17.83 22.94 -0.12
C THR A 5 17.45 22.53 -1.54
N SER A 6 18.12 23.09 -2.55
CA SER A 6 17.93 22.67 -3.94
C SER A 6 18.32 21.20 -4.15
N ASP A 7 19.40 20.75 -3.50
CA ASP A 7 19.82 19.35 -3.59
C ASP A 7 18.77 18.43 -2.98
N VAL A 8 18.18 18.83 -1.85
CA VAL A 8 17.12 18.03 -1.21
C VAL A 8 15.93 17.91 -2.14
N ILE A 9 15.49 18.99 -2.75
CA ILE A 9 14.36 18.98 -3.68
C ILE A 9 14.66 18.09 -4.89
N SER A 10 15.84 18.22 -5.47
CA SER A 10 16.25 17.44 -6.63
C SER A 10 16.28 15.93 -6.31
N ARG A 11 16.80 15.56 -5.15
CA ARG A 11 16.84 14.17 -4.71
C ARG A 11 15.45 13.63 -4.40
N PHE A 12 14.58 14.48 -3.84
CA PHE A 12 13.20 14.11 -3.61
C PHE A 12 12.47 13.84 -4.94
N ASP A 13 12.66 14.70 -5.94
CA ASP A 13 12.05 14.52 -7.25
C ASP A 13 12.51 13.21 -7.89
N SER A 14 13.81 12.88 -7.78
CA SER A 14 14.35 11.61 -8.27
C SER A 14 13.73 10.42 -7.55
N LEU A 15 13.53 10.52 -6.24
CA LEU A 15 12.86 9.48 -5.46
C LEU A 15 11.40 9.33 -5.90
N GLU A 16 10.71 10.43 -6.09
CA GLU A 16 9.30 10.41 -6.53
C GLU A 16 9.18 9.72 -7.88
N ASP A 17 10.07 10.00 -8.81
CA ASP A 17 10.09 9.33 -10.11
C ASP A 17 10.35 7.83 -9.96
N ALA A 18 11.26 7.43 -9.09
CA ALA A 18 11.53 6.04 -8.81
C ALA A 18 10.32 5.33 -8.21
N LEU A 19 9.62 5.99 -7.27
CA LEU A 19 8.42 5.44 -6.64
C LEU A 19 7.30 5.23 -7.68
N LYS A 20 7.10 6.18 -8.57
CA LYS A 20 6.10 6.06 -9.64
C LYS A 20 6.44 4.96 -10.64
N SER A 21 7.73 4.72 -10.86
CA SER A 21 8.19 3.66 -11.75
C SER A 21 7.99 2.27 -11.16
N VAL A 22 8.30 2.09 -9.87
CA VAL A 22 8.24 0.79 -9.18
C VAL A 22 6.84 0.49 -8.64
N PHE A 23 6.15 1.52 -8.15
CA PHE A 23 4.83 1.41 -7.53
C PHE A 23 3.82 2.31 -8.24
N PRO A 24 3.56 2.11 -9.55
CA PRO A 24 2.70 3.03 -10.31
C PRO A 24 1.26 3.10 -9.81
N LYS A 25 0.79 2.10 -9.08
CA LYS A 25 -0.60 2.04 -8.60
C LYS A 25 -0.75 2.51 -7.16
N VAL A 26 0.36 2.76 -6.45
CA VAL A 26 0.35 3.12 -5.04
C VAL A 26 0.57 4.62 -4.87
N ASP A 27 -0.17 5.24 -3.96
CA ASP A 27 0.09 6.63 -3.57
C ASP A 27 1.54 6.71 -3.05
N PRO A 28 2.38 7.58 -3.62
CA PRO A 28 3.79 7.69 -3.19
C PRO A 28 3.95 7.96 -1.70
N ARG A 29 3.03 8.69 -1.08
CA ARG A 29 3.08 8.95 0.36
C ARG A 29 2.92 7.68 1.18
N SER A 30 2.13 6.73 0.70
CA SER A 30 1.99 5.42 1.34
C SER A 30 3.31 4.65 1.32
N VAL A 31 4.03 4.70 0.21
CA VAL A 31 5.32 4.00 0.07
C VAL A 31 6.36 4.62 0.99
N VAL A 32 6.51 5.94 0.97
CA VAL A 32 7.48 6.66 1.83
C VAL A 32 7.17 6.40 3.31
N GLY A 33 5.90 6.49 3.69
CA GLY A 33 5.47 6.24 5.06
C GLY A 33 5.83 4.82 5.52
N LEU A 34 5.61 3.84 4.66
CA LEU A 34 5.95 2.45 4.98
C LEU A 34 7.46 2.26 5.12
N ILE A 35 8.27 2.85 4.23
CA ILE A 35 9.72 2.77 4.33
C ILE A 35 10.20 3.32 5.66
N LEU A 36 9.71 4.50 6.04
CA LEU A 36 10.06 5.13 7.30
C LEU A 36 9.63 4.29 8.51
N HIS A 37 8.43 3.70 8.43
CA HIS A 37 7.89 2.89 9.51
C HIS A 37 8.67 1.58 9.68
N GLU A 38 9.05 0.93 8.59
CA GLU A 38 9.82 -0.32 8.62
C GLU A 38 11.20 -0.15 9.25
N LYS A 39 11.75 1.05 9.24
CA LYS A 39 13.03 1.32 9.91
C LYS A 39 12.89 1.26 11.43
N LYS A 40 11.68 1.42 11.95
CA LYS A 40 11.41 1.40 13.39
C LYS A 40 10.83 0.08 13.86
N GLU A 41 10.04 -0.56 13.02
CA GLU A 41 9.28 -1.74 13.37
C GLU A 41 9.17 -2.66 12.17
N LYS A 42 9.47 -3.94 12.36
CA LYS A 42 9.39 -4.91 11.27
C LYS A 42 7.93 -5.29 11.02
N ASN A 43 7.51 -5.24 9.76
CA ASN A 43 6.17 -5.59 9.32
C ASN A 43 5.09 -4.88 10.15
N PRO A 44 5.03 -3.55 10.09
CA PRO A 44 4.04 -2.79 10.83
C PRO A 44 2.62 -3.10 10.37
N LEU A 45 1.65 -2.89 11.25
CA LEU A 45 0.24 -3.11 10.95
C LEU A 45 -0.30 -1.92 10.14
N TYR A 46 -0.84 -2.22 8.97
CA TYR A 46 -1.39 -1.22 8.05
C TYR A 46 -2.79 -1.59 7.60
N THR A 47 -3.60 -0.57 7.33
CA THR A 47 -4.87 -0.74 6.64
C THR A 47 -4.67 -0.41 5.17
N LEU A 48 -5.01 -1.36 4.31
CA LEU A 48 -4.90 -1.20 2.86
C LEU A 48 -6.28 -1.03 2.27
N GLU A 49 -6.40 -0.05 1.37
CA GLU A 49 -7.58 0.17 0.56
C GLU A 49 -7.18 -0.03 -0.89
N THR A 50 -7.67 -1.10 -1.49
CA THR A 50 -7.30 -1.51 -2.84
C THR A 50 -8.52 -1.42 -3.76
N VAL A 51 -8.37 -0.69 -4.87
CA VAL A 51 -9.38 -0.64 -5.93
C VAL A 51 -9.00 -1.67 -6.98
N ILE A 52 -9.94 -2.52 -7.34
CA ILE A 52 -9.72 -3.57 -8.35
C ILE A 52 -10.69 -3.41 -9.52
N LYS A 53 -10.32 -3.99 -10.65
CA LYS A 53 -11.18 -4.00 -11.84
C LYS A 53 -12.48 -4.75 -11.53
N PRO A 54 -13.62 -4.30 -12.09
CA PRO A 54 -14.88 -5.03 -11.91
C PRO A 54 -14.84 -6.41 -12.55
N GLY A 55 -15.73 -7.29 -12.10
CA GLY A 55 -15.87 -8.63 -12.67
C GLY A 55 -14.90 -9.67 -12.13
N GLN A 56 -14.17 -9.38 -11.06
CA GLN A 56 -13.24 -10.33 -10.45
C GLN A 56 -13.98 -11.37 -9.59
N ASN A 57 -13.37 -12.54 -9.43
CA ASN A 57 -13.86 -13.55 -8.51
C ASN A 57 -13.47 -13.14 -7.08
N THR A 58 -14.38 -12.46 -6.37
CA THR A 58 -14.11 -11.95 -5.04
C THR A 58 -13.90 -13.04 -4.01
N ASP A 59 -14.52 -14.20 -4.16
CA ASP A 59 -14.32 -15.32 -3.24
C ASP A 59 -12.90 -15.86 -3.35
N ALA A 60 -12.37 -15.97 -4.56
CA ALA A 60 -11.00 -16.42 -4.77
C ALA A 60 -9.99 -15.41 -4.20
N ILE A 61 -10.25 -14.12 -4.40
CA ILE A 61 -9.40 -13.04 -3.86
C ILE A 61 -9.43 -13.09 -2.33
N LYS A 62 -10.61 -13.25 -1.74
CA LYS A 62 -10.77 -13.35 -0.28
C LYS A 62 -9.94 -14.50 0.28
N GLU A 63 -9.95 -15.67 -0.36
CA GLU A 63 -9.18 -16.82 0.08
C GLU A 63 -7.68 -16.54 0.04
N VAL A 64 -7.20 -15.91 -1.02
CA VAL A 64 -5.78 -15.55 -1.14
C VAL A 64 -5.37 -14.60 -0.03
N ILE A 65 -6.17 -13.55 0.21
CA ILE A 65 -5.87 -12.57 1.26
C ILE A 65 -5.84 -13.25 2.63
N LEU A 66 -6.83 -14.09 2.91
CA LEU A 66 -6.90 -14.81 4.18
C LEU A 66 -5.68 -15.71 4.38
N ARG A 67 -5.27 -16.42 3.33
CA ARG A 67 -4.11 -17.32 3.38
C ARG A 67 -2.80 -16.56 3.57
N VAL A 68 -2.63 -15.44 2.88
CA VAL A 68 -1.38 -14.66 2.93
C VAL A 68 -1.28 -13.81 4.19
N THR A 69 -2.37 -13.21 4.63
CA THR A 69 -2.36 -12.24 5.73
C THR A 69 -2.97 -12.75 7.03
N GLY A 70 -3.76 -13.81 6.98
CA GLY A 70 -4.53 -14.29 8.14
C GLY A 70 -5.73 -13.45 8.47
N MET A 71 -6.06 -12.43 7.66
CA MET A 71 -7.13 -11.48 7.93
C MET A 71 -8.22 -11.57 6.87
N VAL A 72 -9.47 -11.38 7.29
CA VAL A 72 -10.61 -11.38 6.39
C VAL A 72 -10.80 -9.97 5.83
N PRO A 73 -10.77 -9.81 4.49
CA PRO A 73 -10.99 -8.50 3.89
C PRO A 73 -12.48 -8.13 3.85
N GLY A 74 -12.76 -6.82 3.83
CA GLY A 74 -14.08 -6.30 3.51
C GLY A 74 -14.13 -5.91 2.04
N PHE A 75 -15.24 -6.24 1.38
CA PHE A 75 -15.48 -5.86 -0.02
C PHE A 75 -16.58 -4.81 -0.08
N TYR A 76 -16.35 -3.77 -0.86
CA TYR A 76 -17.25 -2.63 -1.00
C TYR A 76 -17.41 -2.26 -2.47
N LEU A 77 -18.39 -1.39 -2.77
CA LEU A 77 -18.62 -0.87 -4.12
C LEU A 77 -18.76 -1.99 -5.17
N SER A 78 -19.65 -2.93 -4.90
CA SER A 78 -19.91 -4.08 -5.77
C SER A 78 -18.66 -4.92 -6.03
N GLY A 79 -17.80 -5.05 -5.01
CA GLY A 79 -16.60 -5.87 -5.09
C GLY A 79 -15.41 -5.21 -5.74
N THR A 80 -15.47 -3.90 -6.03
CA THR A 80 -14.34 -3.19 -6.66
C THR A 80 -13.41 -2.53 -5.66
N LYS A 81 -13.75 -2.53 -4.38
CA LYS A 81 -12.92 -1.94 -3.33
C LYS A 81 -12.73 -2.95 -2.20
N ILE A 82 -11.48 -3.19 -1.86
CA ILE A 82 -11.10 -4.12 -0.80
C ILE A 82 -10.45 -3.33 0.32
N VAL A 83 -10.91 -3.54 1.55
CA VAL A 83 -10.27 -2.96 2.74
C VAL A 83 -9.86 -4.08 3.67
N VAL A 84 -8.60 -4.10 4.07
CA VAL A 84 -8.07 -5.11 4.96
C VAL A 84 -6.94 -4.52 5.80
N THR A 85 -6.88 -4.91 7.07
CA THR A 85 -5.80 -4.50 7.98
C THR A 85 -4.93 -5.72 8.28
N HIS A 86 -3.64 -5.60 8.01
CA HIS A 86 -2.68 -6.67 8.24
C HIS A 86 -1.26 -6.13 8.32
N LYS A 87 -0.33 -7.00 8.70
CA LYS A 87 1.09 -6.65 8.66
C LYS A 87 1.51 -6.43 7.22
N LEU A 88 2.27 -5.36 7.00
CA LEU A 88 2.70 -4.96 5.67
C LEU A 88 4.20 -4.79 5.60
N SER A 89 4.79 -5.30 4.52
CA SER A 89 6.17 -5.04 4.14
C SER A 89 6.19 -4.36 2.78
N LEU A 90 7.30 -3.71 2.47
CA LEU A 90 7.47 -3.09 1.15
C LEU A 90 7.39 -4.15 0.04
N GLU A 91 7.92 -5.33 0.30
CA GLU A 91 7.87 -6.45 -0.64
C GLU A 91 6.44 -6.91 -0.89
N LEU A 92 5.62 -7.05 0.16
CA LEU A 92 4.22 -7.42 0.00
C LEU A 92 3.44 -6.35 -0.76
N LEU A 93 3.70 -5.08 -0.46
CA LEU A 93 3.09 -3.95 -1.16
C LEU A 93 3.41 -4.02 -2.66
N LYS A 94 4.66 -4.32 -3.02
CA LYS A 94 5.07 -4.47 -4.42
C LYS A 94 4.32 -5.62 -5.10
N ARG A 95 4.18 -6.75 -4.43
CA ARG A 95 3.44 -7.89 -4.96
C ARG A 95 1.98 -7.54 -5.25
N ILE A 96 1.34 -6.79 -4.35
CA ILE A 96 -0.04 -6.34 -4.56
C ILE A 96 -0.11 -5.35 -5.72
N ASN A 97 0.82 -4.40 -5.79
CA ASN A 97 0.90 -3.44 -6.90
C ASN A 97 0.99 -4.15 -8.25
N ASP A 98 1.69 -5.28 -8.31
CA ASP A 98 1.95 -5.98 -9.57
C ASP A 98 0.81 -6.88 -10.03
N LEU A 99 -0.26 -7.02 -9.24
CA LEU A 99 -1.42 -7.80 -9.63
C LEU A 99 -2.19 -7.10 -10.76
N ASP A 100 -2.52 -7.85 -11.80
CA ASP A 100 -3.15 -7.29 -13.01
C ASP A 100 -4.49 -6.61 -12.73
N TYR A 101 -5.26 -7.14 -11.78
CA TYR A 101 -6.60 -6.62 -11.50
C TYR A 101 -6.60 -5.44 -10.52
N VAL A 102 -5.46 -5.09 -9.95
CA VAL A 102 -5.35 -3.92 -9.06
C VAL A 102 -5.26 -2.65 -9.89
N VAL A 103 -6.11 -1.68 -9.58
CA VAL A 103 -6.14 -0.38 -10.25
C VAL A 103 -5.36 0.67 -9.45
N SER A 104 -5.63 0.74 -8.16
CA SER A 104 -4.95 1.68 -7.26
C SER A 104 -4.96 1.15 -5.83
N LEU A 105 -4.03 1.66 -5.02
CA LEU A 105 -3.84 1.18 -3.67
C LEU A 105 -3.36 2.31 -2.77
N LYS A 106 -3.99 2.42 -1.60
CA LYS A 106 -3.56 3.30 -0.52
C LYS A 106 -3.29 2.47 0.72
N ALA A 107 -2.31 2.87 1.49
CA ALA A 107 -1.96 2.21 2.73
C ALA A 107 -1.69 3.25 3.82
N ALA A 108 -2.26 3.04 5.00
CA ALA A 108 -2.06 3.92 6.14
C ALA A 108 -1.81 3.08 7.38
N PRO A 109 -0.95 3.56 8.32
CA PRO A 109 -0.72 2.84 9.57
C PRO A 109 -2.03 2.63 10.32
N TYR A 110 -2.23 1.42 10.83
CA TYR A 110 -3.40 1.13 11.65
C TYR A 110 -3.28 1.86 12.99
N SER A 111 -4.36 2.52 13.39
CA SER A 111 -4.43 3.17 14.70
C SER A 111 -5.42 2.43 15.59
N ALA A 112 -4.99 2.09 16.81
CA ALA A 112 -5.87 1.48 17.79
C ALA A 112 -7.02 2.40 18.19
N ALA A 113 -6.92 3.71 17.91
CA ALA A 113 -8.02 4.66 18.13
C ALA A 113 -9.12 4.54 17.07
N GLY A 114 -8.96 3.65 16.09
CA GLY A 114 -10.02 3.28 15.18
C GLY A 114 -10.24 4.21 14.00
N SER A 115 -9.36 5.16 13.76
CA SER A 115 -9.47 6.02 12.59
C SER A 115 -8.39 5.67 11.58
N SER A 116 -8.79 5.42 10.33
CA SER A 116 -7.85 5.36 9.23
C SER A 116 -7.95 6.66 8.46
N ASP A 117 -6.82 7.18 8.00
CA ASP A 117 -6.73 8.47 7.32
C ASP A 117 -6.85 8.32 5.80
N PHE A 118 -7.86 7.62 5.36
CA PHE A 118 -8.11 7.49 3.94
C PHE A 118 -8.90 8.64 3.37
#